data_8e653d0cf6aadd5147c27def66146d94
#
_entry.id   8e653d0cf6aadd5147c27def66146d94
#
_cell.length_a   1.000
_cell.length_b   1.000
_cell.length_c   1.000
_cell.angle_alpha   90.00
_cell.angle_beta   90.00
_cell.angle_gamma   90.00
#
_symmetry.space_group_name_H-M   'P 1'
#
loop_
_entity.id
_entity.type
_entity.pdbx_description
1 polymer ?
#
loop_
_entity_poly.entity_id
_entity_poly.type
_entity_poly.pdbx_seq_one_letter_code
_entity_poly.pdbx_strand_id
1 'polypeptide(L)'
;MGGRIALEVVRRAPERVLGLALIDTGYEARAGGEAGARELASRQRYVHLARSQGLRAMGREWLKEIVHASRLEDQALVEAILEMVERKTPEIFEAQIQALLGRPDATGVLPTIRCPTLVLCGREDGLSASERQRQMAAMIPGSKFVVIENCGHMAPMERPPETTLAMAEWFEPVAEGGMNQLARRLV
;
A
#
# COMPACT_ATOMS: atom_id res chain seq x y z
N MET A 1 4.00 -1.14 2.50
CA MET A 1 5.15 -1.96 2.08
C MET A 1 4.77 -2.99 1.01
N GLY A 2 3.68 -3.73 1.16
CA GLY A 2 3.25 -4.80 0.22
C GLY A 2 3.25 -4.40 -1.26
N GLY A 3 2.68 -3.24 -1.62
CA GLY A 3 2.67 -2.77 -3.00
C GLY A 3 4.07 -2.55 -3.59
N ARG A 4 5.04 -2.15 -2.79
CA ARG A 4 6.44 -2.02 -3.24
C ARG A 4 7.08 -3.38 -3.51
N ILE A 5 6.75 -4.38 -2.69
CA ILE A 5 7.17 -5.76 -2.94
C ILE A 5 6.53 -6.28 -4.22
N ALA A 6 5.24 -6.00 -4.45
CA ALA A 6 4.55 -6.37 -5.67
C ALA A 6 5.21 -5.74 -6.92
N LEU A 7 5.60 -4.47 -6.87
CA LEU A 7 6.36 -3.82 -7.96
C LEU A 7 7.73 -4.47 -8.20
N GLU A 8 8.42 -4.94 -7.14
CA GLU A 8 9.67 -5.69 -7.30
C GLU A 8 9.44 -7.09 -7.92
N VAL A 9 8.31 -7.74 -7.61
CA VAL A 9 7.93 -9.00 -8.29
C VAL A 9 7.70 -8.75 -9.77
N VAL A 10 6.97 -7.69 -10.14
CA VAL A 10 6.78 -7.31 -11.55
C VAL A 10 8.12 -7.01 -12.24
N ARG A 11 9.03 -6.31 -11.56
CA ARG A 11 10.36 -6.01 -12.11
C ARG A 11 11.18 -7.26 -12.43
N ARG A 12 11.10 -8.29 -11.58
CA ARG A 12 11.96 -9.49 -11.63
C ARG A 12 11.35 -10.66 -12.38
N ALA A 13 10.02 -10.77 -12.37
CA ALA A 13 9.31 -11.92 -12.89
C ALA A 13 7.92 -11.50 -13.44
N PRO A 14 7.87 -10.56 -14.42
CA PRO A 14 6.61 -10.03 -14.95
C PRO A 14 5.71 -11.11 -15.54
N GLU A 15 6.30 -12.20 -16.07
CA GLU A 15 5.59 -13.34 -16.65
C GLU A 15 4.79 -14.17 -15.62
N ARG A 16 5.05 -13.95 -14.32
CA ARG A 16 4.36 -14.63 -13.21
C ARG A 16 3.18 -13.81 -12.68
N VAL A 17 2.99 -12.57 -13.15
CA VAL A 17 1.97 -11.65 -12.66
C VAL A 17 0.81 -11.61 -13.66
N LEU A 18 -0.33 -12.21 -13.28
CA LEU A 18 -1.54 -12.25 -14.09
C LEU A 18 -2.41 -11.00 -13.90
N GLY A 19 -2.32 -10.38 -12.74
CA GLY A 19 -3.01 -9.16 -12.37
C GLY A 19 -2.33 -8.48 -11.18
N LEU A 20 -2.48 -7.18 -11.06
CA LEU A 20 -1.80 -6.37 -10.03
C LEU A 20 -2.79 -5.40 -9.37
N ALA A 21 -2.96 -5.50 -8.05
CA ALA A 21 -3.68 -4.51 -7.27
C ALA A 21 -2.70 -3.76 -6.36
N LEU A 22 -2.58 -2.46 -6.57
CA LEU A 22 -1.77 -1.54 -5.78
C LEU A 22 -2.70 -0.69 -4.91
N ILE A 23 -2.77 -1.03 -3.62
CA ILE A 23 -3.68 -0.41 -2.67
C ILE A 23 -2.86 0.41 -1.67
N ASP A 24 -3.22 1.68 -1.50
CA ASP A 24 -2.63 2.60 -0.53
C ASP A 24 -1.09 2.58 -0.53
N THR A 25 -0.45 2.66 -1.69
CA THR A 25 0.99 2.50 -1.83
C THR A 25 1.65 3.55 -2.70
N GLY A 26 2.90 3.88 -2.41
CA GLY A 26 3.75 4.69 -3.27
C GLY A 26 4.71 3.84 -4.11
N TYR A 27 5.39 4.46 -5.05
CA TYR A 27 6.31 3.82 -6.01
C TYR A 27 7.71 4.46 -6.03
N GLU A 28 7.84 5.72 -5.62
CA GLU A 28 9.10 6.47 -5.69
C GLU A 28 10.08 6.06 -4.60
N ALA A 29 11.37 6.22 -4.85
CA ALA A 29 12.39 6.19 -3.81
C ALA A 29 12.11 7.23 -2.71
N ARG A 30 12.82 7.15 -1.59
CA ARG A 30 12.79 8.22 -0.60
C ARG A 30 13.33 9.51 -1.23
N ALA A 31 12.61 10.61 -1.04
CA ALA A 31 13.04 11.91 -1.53
C ALA A 31 14.39 12.33 -0.93
N GLY A 32 15.13 13.14 -1.67
CA GLY A 32 16.31 13.81 -1.16
C GLY A 32 15.98 15.09 -0.37
N GLY A 33 17.00 15.75 0.15
CA GLY A 33 16.88 17.05 0.82
C GLY A 33 15.97 17.01 2.05
N GLU A 34 15.31 18.14 2.32
CA GLU A 34 14.49 18.31 3.52
C GLU A 34 13.29 17.33 3.60
N ALA A 35 12.66 17.01 2.47
CA ALA A 35 11.53 16.08 2.45
C ALA A 35 11.94 14.68 2.91
N GLY A 36 13.09 14.20 2.43
CA GLY A 36 13.65 12.92 2.85
C GLY A 36 14.15 12.93 4.29
N ALA A 37 14.66 14.07 4.76
CA ALA A 37 15.05 14.23 6.17
C ALA A 37 13.83 14.20 7.09
N ARG A 38 12.72 14.86 6.72
CA ARG A 38 11.46 14.80 7.46
C ARG A 38 10.89 13.38 7.53
N GLU A 39 10.90 12.65 6.41
CA GLU A 39 10.46 11.24 6.40
C GLU A 39 11.32 10.40 7.35
N LEU A 40 12.64 10.54 7.29
CA LEU A 40 13.57 9.83 8.17
C LEU A 40 13.27 10.10 9.64
N ALA A 41 13.14 11.37 10.02
CA ALA A 41 12.86 11.78 11.40
C ALA A 41 11.53 11.22 11.90
N SER A 42 10.46 11.28 11.08
CA SER A 42 9.16 10.68 11.42
C SER A 42 9.28 9.17 11.65
N ARG A 43 9.97 8.45 10.77
CA ARG A 43 10.16 6.99 10.91
C ARG A 43 10.97 6.63 12.16
N GLN A 44 12.05 7.39 12.45
CA GLN A 44 12.85 7.20 13.67
C GLN A 44 12.06 7.46 14.95
N ARG A 45 11.17 8.45 14.95
CA ARG A 45 10.26 8.73 16.08
C ARG A 45 9.39 7.50 16.39
N TYR A 46 8.81 6.84 15.39
CA TYR A 46 8.00 5.64 15.60
C TYR A 46 8.84 4.45 16.08
N VAL A 47 10.06 4.27 15.56
CA VAL A 47 10.98 3.22 16.04
C VAL A 47 11.33 3.45 17.51
N HIS A 48 11.65 4.70 17.88
CA HIS A 48 11.94 5.05 19.27
C HIS A 48 10.74 4.76 20.18
N LEU A 49 9.54 5.18 19.77
CA LEU A 49 8.31 4.95 20.53
C LEU A 49 8.02 3.45 20.70
N ALA A 50 8.17 2.67 19.63
CA ALA A 50 7.97 1.22 19.68
C ALA A 50 8.94 0.54 20.66
N ARG A 51 10.20 0.98 20.72
CA ARG A 51 11.21 0.44 21.63
C ARG A 51 11.02 0.87 23.08
N SER A 52 10.60 2.12 23.33
CA SER A 52 10.48 2.67 24.68
C SER A 52 9.13 2.39 25.36
N GLN A 53 8.04 2.31 24.59
CA GLN A 53 6.67 2.21 25.11
C GLN A 53 5.88 1.02 24.53
N GLY A 54 6.49 0.27 23.62
CA GLY A 54 5.85 -0.87 22.97
C GLY A 54 5.06 -0.50 21.71
N LEU A 55 4.76 -1.53 20.92
CA LEU A 55 4.11 -1.37 19.61
C LEU A 55 2.68 -0.85 19.71
N ARG A 56 1.95 -1.15 20.78
CA ARG A 56 0.60 -0.65 20.97
C ARG A 56 0.57 0.87 21.16
N ALA A 57 1.48 1.41 21.98
CA ALA A 57 1.61 2.86 22.17
C ALA A 57 2.02 3.55 20.86
N MET A 58 3.00 2.99 20.14
CA MET A 58 3.38 3.45 18.82
C MET A 58 2.21 3.40 17.84
N GLY A 59 1.45 2.31 17.82
CA GLY A 59 0.29 2.14 16.96
C GLY A 59 -0.79 3.18 17.19
N ARG A 60 -1.07 3.56 18.43
CA ARG A 60 -2.04 4.62 18.78
C ARG A 60 -1.65 5.98 18.18
N GLU A 61 -0.37 6.31 18.18
CA GLU A 61 0.10 7.54 17.54
C GLU A 61 0.08 7.45 16.02
N TRP A 62 0.45 6.30 15.47
CA TRP A 62 0.48 6.07 14.03
C TRP A 62 -0.91 6.07 13.41
N LEU A 63 -1.93 5.54 14.09
CA LEU A 63 -3.33 5.55 13.65
C LEU A 63 -3.81 6.95 13.25
N LYS A 64 -3.38 7.98 13.96
CA LYS A 64 -3.76 9.38 13.68
C LYS A 64 -3.30 9.88 12.29
N GLU A 65 -2.28 9.25 11.72
CA GLU A 65 -1.74 9.58 10.40
C GLU A 65 -2.28 8.69 9.27
N ILE A 66 -2.76 7.48 9.62
CA ILE A 66 -3.10 6.46 8.61
C ILE A 66 -4.60 6.16 8.50
N VAL A 67 -5.39 6.52 9.49
CA VAL A 67 -6.83 6.28 9.49
C VAL A 67 -7.57 7.62 9.34
N HIS A 68 -8.63 7.63 8.57
CA HIS A 68 -9.49 8.82 8.43
C HIS A 68 -10.05 9.25 9.80
N ALA A 69 -10.06 10.55 10.07
CA ALA A 69 -10.43 11.08 11.38
C ALA A 69 -11.79 10.56 11.91
N SER A 70 -12.80 10.46 11.03
CA SER A 70 -14.12 9.95 11.41
C SER A 70 -14.14 8.47 11.80
N ARG A 71 -13.09 7.72 11.50
CA ARG A 71 -12.98 6.29 11.82
C ARG A 71 -12.17 6.01 13.10
N LEU A 72 -11.51 7.03 13.65
CA LEU A 72 -10.76 6.91 14.89
C LEU A 72 -11.65 6.68 16.12
N GLU A 73 -12.94 6.97 16.03
CA GLU A 73 -13.92 6.69 17.08
C GLU A 73 -14.49 5.25 16.99
N ASP A 74 -14.28 4.55 15.89
CA ASP A 74 -14.65 3.15 15.73
C ASP A 74 -13.69 2.24 16.52
N GLN A 75 -14.10 1.91 17.75
CA GLN A 75 -13.26 1.12 18.65
C GLN A 75 -12.92 -0.27 18.09
N ALA A 76 -13.83 -0.89 17.34
CA ALA A 76 -13.57 -2.20 16.75
C ALA A 76 -12.48 -2.13 15.67
N LEU A 77 -12.52 -1.11 14.81
CA LEU A 77 -11.50 -0.87 13.80
C LEU A 77 -10.15 -0.55 14.45
N VAL A 78 -10.14 0.39 15.40
CA VAL A 78 -8.92 0.81 16.12
C VAL A 78 -8.27 -0.39 16.80
N GLU A 79 -9.05 -1.21 17.51
CA GLU A 79 -8.54 -2.38 18.22
C GLU A 79 -7.96 -3.42 17.23
N ALA A 80 -8.67 -3.71 16.15
CA ALA A 80 -8.20 -4.65 15.13
C ALA A 80 -6.86 -4.24 14.52
N ILE A 81 -6.65 -2.92 14.28
CA ILE A 81 -5.38 -2.41 13.76
C ILE A 81 -4.28 -2.50 14.83
N LEU A 82 -4.58 -2.16 16.08
CA LEU A 82 -3.62 -2.25 17.17
C LEU A 82 -3.16 -3.69 17.42
N GLU A 83 -4.08 -4.64 17.45
CA GLU A 83 -3.76 -6.07 17.55
C GLU A 83 -2.88 -6.56 16.38
N MET A 84 -3.15 -6.09 15.16
CA MET A 84 -2.33 -6.41 14.00
C MET A 84 -0.90 -5.87 14.15
N VAL A 85 -0.74 -4.66 14.67
CA VAL A 85 0.57 -4.03 14.92
C VAL A 85 1.32 -4.78 16.02
N GLU A 86 0.66 -5.14 17.11
CA GLU A 86 1.24 -5.84 18.27
C GLU A 86 1.74 -7.26 17.97
N ARG A 87 1.27 -7.89 16.88
CA ARG A 87 1.80 -9.20 16.44
C ARG A 87 3.27 -9.17 16.00
N LYS A 88 3.88 -7.99 15.93
CA LYS A 88 5.30 -7.81 15.59
C LYS A 88 6.12 -7.55 16.85
N THR A 89 7.44 -7.58 16.71
CA THR A 89 8.35 -7.06 17.74
C THR A 89 8.91 -5.70 17.31
N PRO A 90 9.43 -4.88 18.24
CA PRO A 90 10.09 -3.62 17.88
C PRO A 90 11.22 -3.80 16.88
N GLU A 91 11.98 -4.93 16.95
CA GLU A 91 13.08 -5.24 16.03
C GLU A 91 12.55 -5.51 14.61
N ILE A 92 11.46 -6.28 14.49
CA ILE A 92 10.80 -6.54 13.19
C ILE A 92 10.29 -5.22 12.61
N PHE A 93 9.64 -4.39 13.43
CA PHE A 93 9.14 -3.09 12.98
C PHE A 93 10.28 -2.20 12.48
N GLU A 94 11.38 -2.10 13.23
CA GLU A 94 12.55 -1.33 12.82
C GLU A 94 13.16 -1.85 11.52
N ALA A 95 13.32 -3.16 11.36
CA ALA A 95 13.81 -3.76 10.13
C ALA A 95 12.91 -3.41 8.92
N GLN A 96 11.58 -3.39 9.10
CA GLN A 96 10.63 -2.97 8.08
C GLN A 96 10.78 -1.47 7.75
N ILE A 97 11.02 -0.62 8.74
CA ILE A 97 11.30 0.81 8.54
C ILE A 97 12.60 1.01 7.75
N GLN A 98 13.67 0.28 8.10
CA GLN A 98 14.93 0.35 7.35
C GLN A 98 14.74 -0.07 5.88
N ALA A 99 14.03 -1.17 5.64
CA ALA A 99 13.70 -1.61 4.28
C ALA A 99 12.88 -0.54 3.52
N LEU A 100 11.95 0.12 4.19
CA LEU A 100 11.15 1.19 3.58
C LEU A 100 11.98 2.44 3.27
N LEU A 101 12.92 2.81 4.15
CA LEU A 101 13.83 3.95 3.93
C LEU A 101 14.81 3.70 2.78
N GLY A 102 15.27 2.45 2.60
CA GLY A 102 16.14 2.02 1.51
C GLY A 102 15.40 1.56 0.25
N ARG A 103 14.09 1.81 0.14
CA ARG A 103 13.27 1.36 -0.98
C ARG A 103 13.80 1.85 -2.33
N PRO A 104 13.88 0.98 -3.35
CA PRO A 104 14.24 1.38 -4.70
C PRO A 104 13.14 2.23 -5.34
N ASP A 105 13.53 3.02 -6.33
CA ASP A 105 12.59 3.69 -7.23
C ASP A 105 11.95 2.68 -8.19
N ALA A 106 10.64 2.71 -8.30
CA ALA A 106 9.88 1.85 -9.21
C ALA A 106 9.26 2.63 -10.38
N THR A 107 9.54 3.92 -10.54
CA THR A 107 8.98 4.75 -11.62
C THR A 107 9.19 4.11 -12.99
N GLY A 108 10.39 3.60 -13.27
CA GLY A 108 10.70 2.93 -14.54
C GLY A 108 10.01 1.56 -14.74
N VAL A 109 9.45 0.97 -13.69
CA VAL A 109 8.68 -0.30 -13.79
C VAL A 109 7.25 -0.03 -14.28
N LEU A 110 6.65 1.07 -13.87
CA LEU A 110 5.23 1.35 -14.11
C LEU A 110 4.83 1.25 -15.60
N PRO A 111 5.54 1.88 -16.55
CA PRO A 111 5.20 1.79 -17.97
C PRO A 111 5.48 0.42 -18.58
N THR A 112 6.14 -0.49 -17.87
CA THR A 112 6.41 -1.86 -18.36
C THR A 112 5.34 -2.86 -17.96
N ILE A 113 4.42 -2.50 -17.05
CA ILE A 113 3.33 -3.36 -16.59
C ILE A 113 2.38 -3.65 -17.74
N ARG A 114 2.06 -4.94 -17.96
CA ARG A 114 1.19 -5.41 -19.06
C ARG A 114 -0.03 -6.18 -18.58
N CYS A 115 -0.07 -6.57 -17.31
CA CYS A 115 -1.23 -7.24 -16.74
C CYS A 115 -2.32 -6.22 -16.36
N PRO A 116 -3.59 -6.64 -16.27
CA PRO A 116 -4.66 -5.81 -15.72
C PRO A 116 -4.26 -5.27 -14.34
N THR A 117 -4.37 -3.96 -14.15
CA THR A 117 -3.90 -3.31 -12.93
C THR A 117 -4.97 -2.43 -12.30
N LEU A 118 -5.19 -2.61 -11.01
CA LEU A 118 -5.97 -1.71 -10.16
C LEU A 118 -5.01 -0.86 -9.33
N VAL A 119 -5.21 0.45 -9.33
CA VAL A 119 -4.64 1.37 -8.33
C VAL A 119 -5.79 1.91 -7.50
N LEU A 120 -5.77 1.67 -6.19
CA LEU A 120 -6.83 2.07 -5.27
C LEU A 120 -6.23 2.79 -4.07
N CYS A 121 -6.88 3.87 -3.63
CA CYS A 121 -6.45 4.60 -2.44
C CYS A 121 -7.59 5.27 -1.69
N GLY A 122 -7.38 5.51 -0.40
CA GLY A 122 -8.17 6.45 0.35
C GLY A 122 -7.92 7.89 -0.09
N ARG A 123 -8.96 8.72 -0.07
CA ARG A 123 -8.85 10.15 -0.40
C ARG A 123 -7.91 10.88 0.55
N GLU A 124 -8.00 10.56 1.82
CA GLU A 124 -7.27 11.18 2.92
C GLU A 124 -6.08 10.34 3.40
N ASP A 125 -5.49 9.54 2.49
CA ASP A 125 -4.26 8.78 2.80
C ASP A 125 -3.10 9.73 3.12
N GLY A 126 -2.74 9.79 4.40
CA GLY A 126 -1.66 10.66 4.90
C GLY A 126 -0.25 10.19 4.57
N LEU A 127 -0.08 8.92 4.15
CA LEU A 127 1.23 8.34 3.81
C LEU A 127 1.51 8.33 2.32
N SER A 128 0.47 8.09 1.52
CA SER A 128 0.56 7.92 0.06
C SER A 128 -0.51 8.76 -0.62
N ALA A 129 -0.33 10.07 -0.62
CA ALA A 129 -1.32 11.03 -1.11
C ALA A 129 -2.00 10.58 -2.41
N SER A 130 -3.32 10.69 -2.47
CA SER A 130 -4.15 10.22 -3.59
C SER A 130 -3.71 10.78 -4.95
N GLU A 131 -3.18 12.00 -4.98
CA GLU A 131 -2.63 12.59 -6.21
C GLU A 131 -1.39 11.85 -6.73
N ARG A 132 -0.50 11.40 -5.84
CA ARG A 132 0.65 10.56 -6.24
C ARG A 132 0.22 9.21 -6.77
N GLN A 133 -0.84 8.64 -6.21
CA GLN A 133 -1.39 7.37 -6.70
C GLN A 133 -2.12 7.56 -8.03
N ARG A 134 -2.74 8.71 -8.27
CA ARG A 134 -3.25 9.10 -9.59
C ARG A 134 -2.13 9.17 -10.63
N GLN A 135 -1.00 9.80 -10.29
CA GLN A 135 0.18 9.87 -11.16
C GLN A 135 0.74 8.47 -11.45
N MET A 136 0.81 7.60 -10.43
CA MET A 136 1.20 6.20 -10.60
C MET A 136 0.28 5.48 -11.60
N ALA A 137 -1.02 5.61 -11.43
CA ALA A 137 -2.00 5.00 -12.33
C ALA A 137 -1.85 5.50 -13.77
N ALA A 138 -1.65 6.81 -13.96
CA ALA A 138 -1.45 7.40 -15.28
C ALA A 138 -0.20 6.87 -16.02
N MET A 139 0.81 6.38 -15.28
CA MET A 139 2.01 5.77 -15.86
C MET A 139 1.84 4.27 -16.19
N ILE A 140 0.80 3.61 -15.69
CA ILE A 140 0.53 2.19 -15.93
C ILE A 140 -0.48 2.05 -17.06
N PRO A 141 -0.10 1.48 -18.22
CA PRO A 141 -1.01 1.35 -19.36
C PRO A 141 -2.28 0.55 -19.02
N GLY A 142 -3.45 1.15 -19.25
CA GLY A 142 -4.73 0.48 -19.06
C GLY A 142 -5.13 0.21 -17.60
N SER A 143 -4.47 0.84 -16.63
CA SER A 143 -4.84 0.67 -15.22
C SER A 143 -6.20 1.31 -14.90
N LYS A 144 -6.96 0.67 -13.99
CA LYS A 144 -8.13 1.26 -13.34
C LYS A 144 -7.67 2.02 -12.10
N PHE A 145 -8.12 3.27 -11.96
CA PHE A 145 -7.85 4.08 -10.76
C PHE A 145 -9.14 4.31 -9.96
N VAL A 146 -9.11 3.98 -8.67
CA VAL A 146 -10.25 4.11 -7.76
C VAL A 146 -9.82 4.89 -6.52
N VAL A 147 -10.59 5.89 -6.14
CA VAL A 147 -10.43 6.64 -4.88
C VAL A 147 -11.62 6.35 -3.98
N ILE A 148 -11.35 5.95 -2.76
CA ILE A 148 -12.35 5.71 -1.72
C ILE A 148 -12.47 6.97 -0.86
N GLU A 149 -13.65 7.56 -0.82
CA GLU A 149 -13.91 8.77 -0.05
C GLU A 149 -14.03 8.47 1.46
N ASN A 150 -13.67 9.45 2.31
CA ASN A 150 -13.65 9.34 3.77
C ASN A 150 -12.84 8.12 4.23
N CYS A 151 -11.65 7.95 3.67
CA CYS A 151 -10.77 6.81 3.85
C CYS A 151 -9.30 7.25 3.88
N GLY A 152 -8.55 6.75 4.85
CA GLY A 152 -7.11 6.94 4.99
C GLY A 152 -6.30 5.87 4.25
N HIS A 153 -5.19 5.43 4.88
CA HIS A 153 -4.21 4.49 4.33
C HIS A 153 -4.59 3.00 4.50
N MET A 154 -5.72 2.73 5.11
CA MET A 154 -6.14 1.36 5.45
C MET A 154 -7.46 1.01 4.75
N ALA A 155 -7.58 1.32 3.45
CA ALA A 155 -8.82 1.18 2.70
C ALA A 155 -9.54 -0.18 2.89
N PRO A 156 -8.85 -1.35 2.89
CA PRO A 156 -9.51 -2.63 3.14
C PRO A 156 -10.12 -2.78 4.53
N MET A 157 -9.63 -2.04 5.52
CA MET A 157 -10.13 -2.07 6.89
C MET A 157 -11.11 -0.94 7.18
N GLU A 158 -10.86 0.25 6.62
CA GLU A 158 -11.71 1.42 6.84
C GLU A 158 -13.00 1.39 6.04
N ARG A 159 -12.94 0.89 4.81
CA ARG A 159 -14.04 0.86 3.84
C ARG A 159 -14.11 -0.50 3.13
N PRO A 160 -14.35 -1.60 3.87
CA PRO A 160 -14.36 -2.94 3.29
C PRO A 160 -15.39 -3.15 2.17
N PRO A 161 -16.64 -2.62 2.22
CA PRO A 161 -17.58 -2.79 1.13
C PRO A 161 -17.10 -2.16 -0.18
N GLU A 162 -16.65 -0.90 -0.13
CA GLU A 162 -16.20 -0.13 -1.29
C GLU A 162 -14.92 -0.73 -1.89
N THR A 163 -14.00 -1.15 -1.02
CA THR A 163 -12.76 -1.81 -1.43
C THR A 163 -13.08 -3.16 -2.08
N THR A 164 -13.97 -3.95 -1.49
CA THR A 164 -14.37 -5.26 -2.02
C THR A 164 -15.03 -5.12 -3.39
N LEU A 165 -15.92 -4.13 -3.56
CA LEU A 165 -16.57 -3.87 -4.84
C LEU A 165 -15.54 -3.53 -5.92
N ALA A 166 -14.62 -2.60 -5.64
CA ALA A 166 -13.57 -2.21 -6.58
C ALA A 166 -12.64 -3.38 -6.95
N MET A 167 -12.33 -4.24 -5.97
CA MET A 167 -11.54 -5.45 -6.18
C MET A 167 -12.29 -6.48 -7.02
N ALA A 168 -13.58 -6.72 -6.77
CA ALA A 168 -14.40 -7.66 -7.54
C ALA A 168 -14.50 -7.24 -9.00
N GLU A 169 -14.85 -5.98 -9.27
CA GLU A 169 -14.94 -5.42 -10.62
C GLU A 169 -13.61 -5.48 -11.40
N TRP A 170 -12.49 -5.40 -10.71
CA TRP A 170 -11.17 -5.54 -11.32
C TRP A 170 -10.81 -7.02 -11.53
N PHE A 171 -11.20 -7.90 -10.59
CA PHE A 171 -10.80 -9.31 -10.58
C PHE A 171 -11.51 -10.14 -11.66
N GLU A 172 -12.76 -9.85 -12.00
CA GLU A 172 -13.52 -10.60 -13.01
C GLU A 172 -12.78 -10.69 -14.36
N PRO A 173 -12.34 -9.58 -14.99
CA PRO A 173 -11.57 -9.65 -16.24
C PRO A 173 -10.21 -10.34 -16.08
N VAL A 174 -9.57 -10.25 -14.89
CA VAL A 174 -8.30 -10.92 -14.60
C VAL A 174 -8.48 -12.44 -14.57
N ALA A 175 -9.54 -12.92 -13.93
CA ALA A 175 -9.84 -14.33 -13.83
C ALA A 175 -10.12 -14.93 -15.22
N GLU A 176 -10.90 -14.27 -16.06
CA GLU A 176 -11.19 -14.69 -17.43
C GLU A 176 -9.93 -14.72 -18.31
N GLY A 177 -9.12 -13.66 -18.26
CA GLY A 177 -7.85 -13.56 -18.99
C GLY A 177 -6.83 -14.59 -18.53
N GLY A 178 -6.73 -14.83 -17.22
CA GLY A 178 -5.85 -15.81 -16.61
C GLY A 178 -6.17 -17.25 -17.03
N MET A 179 -7.44 -17.61 -17.04
CA MET A 179 -7.88 -18.94 -17.52
C MET A 179 -7.55 -19.17 -19.00
N ASN A 180 -7.74 -18.16 -19.84
CA ASN A 180 -7.39 -18.23 -21.26
C ASN A 180 -5.88 -18.37 -21.47
N GLN A 181 -5.06 -17.73 -20.65
CA GLN A 181 -3.60 -17.82 -20.72
C GLN A 181 -3.08 -19.17 -20.22
N LEU A 182 -3.70 -19.75 -19.19
CA LEU A 182 -3.40 -21.10 -18.71
C LEU A 182 -3.74 -22.16 -19.76
N ALA A 183 -4.91 -22.05 -20.38
CA ALA A 183 -5.33 -22.94 -21.46
C ALA A 183 -4.36 -22.95 -22.65
N ARG A 184 -3.82 -21.77 -23.04
CA ARG A 184 -2.81 -21.65 -24.11
C ARG A 184 -1.44 -22.22 -23.77
N ARG A 185 -1.11 -22.43 -22.50
CA ARG A 185 0.17 -23.04 -22.04
C ARG A 185 0.09 -24.56 -21.91
N LEU A 186 -1.12 -25.11 -21.94
CA LEU A 186 -1.38 -26.57 -21.84
C LEU A 186 -1.61 -27.23 -23.18
N VAL A 187 -1.61 -26.48 -24.26
CA VAL A 187 -1.66 -26.91 -25.67
C VAL A 187 -0.31 -26.66 -26.35
#